data_1c572e3c8e43c5c67cd46f563bcca954
#
_entry.id   1c572e3c8e43c5c67cd46f563bcca954
#
_cell.length_a   1.000
_cell.length_b   1.000
_cell.length_c   1.000
_cell.angle_alpha   90.00
_cell.angle_beta   90.00
_cell.angle_gamma   90.00
#
_symmetry.space_group_name_H-M   'P 1'
#
loop_
_entity.id
_entity.type
_entity.pdbx_description
1 polymer ?
#
loop_
_entity_poly.entity_id
_entity_poly.type
_entity_poly.pdbx_seq_one_letter_code
_entity_poly.pdbx_strand_id
1 'polypeptide(L)'
;MLPSTEAKKLNFVTKCQGMKYNNNDVRRRDRLLSEQRATELIRIAEYGVLSTIDEDGQPYAIPVNHVWDGEDSLYIHCAPEGKKLRAISKNPNVCLCIVGDVNLLPSKFTTEYESVVIRGLARIGLDEEERMKALHLLIDKLSPEYKQLGEKYTQASFHRTEIIKIEMLQFSGKCKKVHKAD
;
A
#
# COMPACT_ATOMS: atom_id res chain seq x y z
N MET A 1 29.64 7.34 -38.53
CA MET A 1 29.13 8.44 -37.73
C MET A 1 27.74 8.04 -37.22
N LEU A 2 27.64 7.56 -35.99
CA LEU A 2 26.37 7.23 -35.35
C LEU A 2 25.95 8.41 -34.47
N PRO A 3 24.66 8.81 -34.40
CA PRO A 3 24.25 9.94 -33.58
C PRO A 3 24.16 9.55 -32.12
N SER A 4 24.61 10.46 -31.28
CA SER A 4 24.66 10.42 -29.84
C SER A 4 23.26 10.23 -29.19
N THR A 5 23.19 9.29 -28.27
CA THR A 5 22.04 9.03 -27.43
C THR A 5 21.92 10.16 -26.39
N GLU A 6 21.07 11.13 -26.64
CA GLU A 6 20.63 12.09 -25.62
C GLU A 6 19.80 11.37 -24.56
N ALA A 7 20.37 11.27 -23.39
CA ALA A 7 19.68 10.85 -22.19
C ALA A 7 18.60 11.89 -21.84
N LYS A 8 17.33 11.56 -22.09
CA LYS A 8 16.18 12.34 -21.62
C LYS A 8 16.19 12.33 -20.08
N LYS A 9 16.70 13.42 -19.48
CA LYS A 9 16.46 13.73 -18.07
C LYS A 9 14.96 13.89 -17.87
N LEU A 10 14.31 12.91 -17.27
CA LEU A 10 12.94 13.02 -16.80
C LEU A 10 12.95 13.99 -15.60
N ASN A 11 12.56 15.22 -15.84
CA ASN A 11 12.29 16.19 -14.79
C ASN A 11 11.01 15.77 -14.05
N PHE A 12 11.16 15.00 -12.97
CA PHE A 12 10.08 14.78 -12.00
C PHE A 12 9.97 15.98 -11.07
N VAL A 13 9.34 17.05 -11.56
CA VAL A 13 8.69 18.02 -10.69
C VAL A 13 7.20 17.73 -10.79
N THR A 14 6.73 16.74 -10.05
CA THR A 14 5.30 16.52 -9.91
C THR A 14 4.87 17.20 -8.62
N LYS A 15 4.17 18.33 -8.75
CA LYS A 15 3.33 18.90 -7.69
C LYS A 15 2.52 17.77 -7.08
N CYS A 16 2.49 17.66 -5.75
CA CYS A 16 1.58 16.82 -4.99
C CYS A 16 0.14 17.05 -5.46
N GLN A 17 -0.31 16.25 -6.41
CA GLN A 17 -1.73 16.08 -6.67
C GLN A 17 -2.16 14.99 -5.71
N GLY A 18 -2.93 15.35 -4.67
CA GLY A 18 -3.39 14.41 -3.66
C GLY A 18 -3.95 13.12 -4.26
N MET A 19 -3.95 12.07 -3.47
CA MET A 19 -4.47 10.74 -3.77
C MET A 19 -5.80 10.79 -4.54
N LYS A 20 -5.88 10.11 -5.70
CA LYS A 20 -7.08 10.11 -6.56
C LYS A 20 -7.81 8.77 -6.50
N TYR A 21 -9.10 8.82 -6.18
CA TYR A 21 -9.99 7.70 -6.41
C TYR A 21 -10.30 7.60 -7.91
N ASN A 22 -9.89 6.48 -8.55
CA ASN A 22 -10.01 6.32 -9.99
C ASN A 22 -10.38 4.87 -10.35
N ASN A 23 -11.59 4.69 -10.86
CA ASN A 23 -12.11 3.40 -11.28
C ASN A 23 -12.18 3.24 -12.82
N ASN A 24 -11.52 4.08 -13.60
CA ASN A 24 -11.62 4.04 -15.06
C ASN A 24 -11.21 2.69 -15.66
N ASP A 25 -10.21 2.03 -15.06
CA ASP A 25 -9.71 0.73 -15.50
C ASP A 25 -10.54 -0.46 -14.98
N VAL A 26 -11.56 -0.21 -14.15
CA VAL A 26 -12.41 -1.28 -13.62
C VAL A 26 -13.48 -1.65 -14.64
N ARG A 27 -13.32 -2.79 -15.30
CA ARG A 27 -14.24 -3.29 -16.35
C ARG A 27 -15.68 -3.50 -15.86
N ARG A 28 -15.87 -4.04 -14.66
CA ARG A 28 -17.20 -4.34 -14.09
C ARG A 28 -17.70 -3.12 -13.30
N ARG A 29 -18.38 -2.23 -14.03
CA ARG A 29 -18.95 -1.00 -13.47
C ARG A 29 -20.04 -1.23 -12.42
N ASP A 30 -20.72 -2.36 -12.51
CA ASP A 30 -21.71 -2.86 -11.54
C ASP A 30 -21.10 -3.33 -10.21
N ARG A 31 -19.75 -3.32 -10.10
CA ARG A 31 -19.02 -3.81 -8.92
C ARG A 31 -18.08 -2.76 -8.33
N LEU A 32 -18.35 -1.51 -8.57
CA LEU A 32 -17.54 -0.45 -7.98
C LEU A 32 -17.85 -0.33 -6.48
N LEU A 33 -16.80 -0.24 -5.68
CA LEU A 33 -16.91 0.16 -4.29
C LEU A 33 -17.03 1.70 -4.25
N SER A 34 -17.74 2.26 -3.28
CA SER A 34 -17.73 3.72 -3.12
C SER A 34 -16.35 4.20 -2.64
N GLU A 35 -15.98 5.43 -2.99
CA GLU A 35 -14.73 6.03 -2.52
C GLU A 35 -14.65 6.02 -0.99
N GLN A 36 -15.76 6.40 -0.33
CA GLN A 36 -15.83 6.37 1.13
C GLN A 36 -15.53 4.99 1.71
N ARG A 37 -16.13 3.91 1.15
CA ARG A 37 -15.89 2.55 1.65
C ARG A 37 -14.49 2.06 1.29
N ALA A 38 -13.96 2.42 0.12
CA ALA A 38 -12.58 2.10 -0.26
C ALA A 38 -11.57 2.76 0.68
N THR A 39 -11.76 4.03 1.02
CA THR A 39 -10.95 4.77 2.00
C THR A 39 -11.03 4.14 3.39
N GLU A 40 -12.24 3.77 3.81
CA GLU A 40 -12.45 3.06 5.09
C GLU A 40 -11.67 1.73 5.11
N LEU A 41 -11.72 0.95 4.03
CA LEU A 41 -11.01 -0.31 3.93
C LEU A 41 -9.49 -0.13 4.01
N ILE A 42 -8.94 0.93 3.39
CA ILE A 42 -7.50 1.28 3.52
C ILE A 42 -7.16 1.53 5.00
N ARG A 43 -8.04 2.23 5.72
CA ARG A 43 -7.82 2.59 7.12
C ARG A 43 -7.85 1.40 8.06
N ILE A 44 -8.87 0.52 7.92
CA ILE A 44 -9.12 -0.55 8.89
C ILE A 44 -8.39 -1.86 8.60
N ALA A 45 -8.04 -2.15 7.35
CA ALA A 45 -7.42 -3.42 7.00
C ALA A 45 -6.06 -3.60 7.70
N GLU A 46 -5.86 -4.75 8.32
CA GLU A 46 -4.65 -5.06 9.07
C GLU A 46 -3.45 -5.28 8.16
N TYR A 47 -3.67 -5.85 6.98
CA TYR A 47 -2.61 -6.12 6.00
C TYR A 47 -3.10 -5.92 4.57
N GLY A 48 -2.14 -5.84 3.66
CA GLY A 48 -2.33 -5.88 2.22
C GLY A 48 -1.20 -6.66 1.56
N VAL A 49 -1.33 -6.92 0.27
CA VAL A 49 -0.29 -7.55 -0.54
C VAL A 49 0.46 -6.48 -1.32
N LEU A 50 1.70 -6.22 -0.92
CA LEU A 50 2.61 -5.32 -1.62
C LEU A 50 3.22 -6.04 -2.82
N SER A 51 3.02 -5.48 -4.00
CA SER A 51 3.57 -5.97 -5.26
C SER A 51 4.62 -5.01 -5.79
N THR A 52 5.77 -5.53 -6.16
CA THR A 52 6.94 -4.82 -6.70
C THR A 52 7.47 -5.54 -7.93
N ILE A 53 8.39 -4.91 -8.64
CA ILE A 53 9.21 -5.55 -9.68
C ILE A 53 10.61 -5.74 -9.10
N ASP A 54 11.09 -6.97 -9.06
CA ASP A 54 12.40 -7.27 -8.50
C ASP A 54 13.58 -6.88 -9.39
N GLU A 55 14.78 -7.19 -8.93
CA GLU A 55 16.03 -6.82 -9.60
C GLU A 55 16.18 -7.43 -11.01
N ASP A 56 15.52 -8.58 -11.23
CA ASP A 56 15.50 -9.33 -12.49
C ASP A 56 14.30 -8.94 -13.38
N GLY A 57 13.51 -7.94 -12.98
CA GLY A 57 12.32 -7.50 -13.69
C GLY A 57 11.10 -8.41 -13.49
N GLN A 58 11.16 -9.33 -12.49
CA GLN A 58 10.07 -10.24 -12.22
C GLN A 58 9.08 -9.65 -11.18
N PRO A 59 7.80 -9.96 -11.30
CA PRO A 59 6.82 -9.60 -10.28
C PRO A 59 7.16 -10.29 -8.94
N TYR A 60 7.12 -9.52 -7.86
CA TYR A 60 7.32 -10.01 -6.51
C TYR A 60 6.25 -9.43 -5.59
N ALA A 61 5.50 -10.28 -4.90
CA ALA A 61 4.38 -9.91 -4.05
C ALA A 61 4.50 -10.55 -2.66
N ILE A 62 4.30 -9.75 -1.60
CA ILE A 62 4.36 -10.20 -0.21
C ILE A 62 3.26 -9.57 0.64
N PRO A 63 2.68 -10.28 1.63
CA PRO A 63 1.80 -9.68 2.62
C PRO A 63 2.59 -8.76 3.57
N VAL A 64 2.01 -7.61 3.88
CA VAL A 64 2.59 -6.62 4.79
C VAL A 64 1.50 -5.95 5.63
N ASN A 65 1.78 -5.70 6.90
CA ASN A 65 0.98 -4.75 7.67
C ASN A 65 1.29 -3.34 7.21
N HIS A 66 0.28 -2.48 7.21
CA HIS A 66 0.40 -1.10 6.80
C HIS A 66 -0.39 -0.17 7.71
N VAL A 67 -0.03 1.08 7.70
CA VAL A 67 -0.82 2.16 8.29
C VAL A 67 -0.93 3.32 7.30
N TRP A 68 -2.09 3.95 7.27
CA TRP A 68 -2.34 5.17 6.50
C TRP A 68 -2.22 6.39 7.42
N ASP A 69 -1.58 7.45 6.95
CA ASP A 69 -1.43 8.70 7.72
C ASP A 69 -2.69 9.58 7.75
N GLY A 70 -3.71 9.19 6.99
CA GLY A 70 -4.95 9.95 6.83
C GLY A 70 -4.91 10.95 5.67
N GLU A 71 -3.78 11.05 4.97
CA GLU A 71 -3.56 11.97 3.86
C GLU A 71 -3.25 11.20 2.56
N ASP A 72 -2.00 11.13 2.16
CA ASP A 72 -1.58 10.53 0.89
C ASP A 72 -0.56 9.40 1.04
N SER A 73 -0.18 9.03 2.26
CA SER A 73 0.94 8.10 2.47
C SER A 73 0.57 6.89 3.32
N LEU A 74 1.07 5.73 2.90
CA LEU A 74 1.06 4.50 3.67
C LEU A 74 2.47 4.19 4.18
N TYR A 75 2.56 3.65 5.39
CA TYR A 75 3.81 3.21 5.97
C TYR A 75 3.81 1.72 6.30
N ILE A 76 4.94 1.08 6.06
CA ILE A 76 5.18 -0.35 6.29
C ILE A 76 6.51 -0.48 7.01
N HIS A 77 6.56 -1.20 8.13
CA HIS A 77 7.83 -1.49 8.80
C HIS A 77 8.44 -2.80 8.31
N CYS A 78 9.75 -2.90 8.31
CA CYS A 78 10.46 -4.12 7.96
C CYS A 78 11.88 -4.15 8.53
N ALA A 79 12.59 -5.26 8.31
CA ALA A 79 14.02 -5.33 8.55
C ALA A 79 14.79 -4.38 7.60
N PRO A 80 16.00 -3.90 7.97
CA PRO A 80 16.76 -2.91 7.20
C PRO A 80 17.33 -3.46 5.89
N GLU A 81 17.15 -4.74 5.61
CA GLU A 81 17.55 -5.37 4.36
C GLU A 81 16.54 -6.42 3.92
N GLY A 82 16.55 -6.77 2.64
CA GLY A 82 15.71 -7.81 2.08
C GLY A 82 15.27 -7.54 0.64
N LYS A 83 14.71 -8.56 -0.01
CA LYS A 83 14.34 -8.52 -1.43
C LYS A 83 13.43 -7.34 -1.78
N LYS A 84 12.43 -7.04 -0.92
CA LYS A 84 11.51 -5.90 -1.16
C LYS A 84 12.20 -4.55 -1.18
N LEU A 85 13.19 -4.32 -0.29
CA LEU A 85 13.94 -3.08 -0.25
C LEU A 85 14.83 -2.92 -1.49
N ARG A 86 15.52 -3.98 -1.91
CA ARG A 86 16.30 -3.97 -3.15
C ARG A 86 15.43 -3.73 -4.38
N ALA A 87 14.27 -4.37 -4.45
CA ALA A 87 13.28 -4.14 -5.52
C ALA A 87 12.84 -2.68 -5.58
N ILE A 88 12.46 -2.08 -4.44
CA ILE A 88 12.04 -0.69 -4.33
C ILE A 88 13.17 0.27 -4.70
N SER A 89 14.40 0.01 -4.25
CA SER A 89 15.56 0.84 -4.60
C SER A 89 15.80 0.90 -6.11
N LYS A 90 15.51 -0.18 -6.83
CA LYS A 90 15.67 -0.25 -8.29
C LYS A 90 14.46 0.30 -9.04
N ASN A 91 13.27 0.02 -8.55
CA ASN A 91 12.01 0.48 -9.14
C ASN A 91 11.01 0.88 -8.03
N PRO A 92 10.76 2.17 -7.82
CA PRO A 92 9.88 2.66 -6.78
C PRO A 92 8.39 2.43 -7.07
N ASN A 93 8.01 2.03 -8.28
CA ASN A 93 6.61 1.78 -8.62
C ASN A 93 6.10 0.54 -7.90
N VAL A 94 5.04 0.71 -7.12
CA VAL A 94 4.44 -0.35 -6.32
C VAL A 94 2.93 -0.38 -6.46
N CYS A 95 2.38 -1.54 -6.13
CA CYS A 95 0.95 -1.73 -5.99
C CYS A 95 0.67 -2.41 -4.64
N LEU A 96 -0.24 -1.86 -3.83
CA LEU A 96 -0.75 -2.51 -2.64
C LEU A 96 -2.19 -2.95 -2.89
N CYS A 97 -2.45 -4.25 -2.78
CA CYS A 97 -3.79 -4.82 -2.87
C CYS A 97 -4.29 -5.17 -1.46
N ILE A 98 -5.41 -4.56 -1.07
CA ILE A 98 -6.11 -4.83 0.18
C ILE A 98 -7.37 -5.62 -0.16
N VAL A 99 -7.61 -6.70 0.57
CA VAL A 99 -8.82 -7.51 0.46
C VAL A 99 -9.58 -7.38 1.78
N GLY A 100 -10.83 -6.96 1.68
CA GLY A 100 -11.75 -6.88 2.83
C GLY A 100 -12.51 -8.18 3.04
N ASP A 101 -13.73 -8.06 3.52
CA ASP A 101 -14.59 -9.20 3.79
C ASP A 101 -14.73 -10.11 2.58
N VAL A 102 -14.47 -11.40 2.79
CA VAL A 102 -14.62 -12.45 1.80
C VAL A 102 -15.62 -13.47 2.30
N ASN A 103 -16.66 -13.73 1.52
CA ASN A 103 -17.68 -14.74 1.82
C ASN A 103 -17.92 -15.64 0.61
N LEU A 104 -17.51 -16.90 0.72
CA LEU A 104 -17.71 -17.89 -0.32
C LEU A 104 -19.17 -18.38 -0.26
N LEU A 105 -19.85 -18.34 -1.41
CA LEU A 105 -21.21 -18.83 -1.59
C LEU A 105 -21.20 -20.05 -2.52
N PRO A 106 -20.94 -21.28 -2.00
CA PRO A 106 -20.73 -22.47 -2.86
C PRO A 106 -21.94 -22.81 -3.72
N SER A 107 -23.17 -22.70 -3.15
CA SER A 107 -24.42 -23.00 -3.87
C SER A 107 -24.74 -22.01 -4.99
N LYS A 108 -24.10 -20.84 -5.00
CA LYS A 108 -24.24 -19.81 -6.03
C LYS A 108 -23.01 -19.71 -6.94
N PHE A 109 -22.02 -20.59 -6.78
CA PHE A 109 -20.77 -20.62 -7.53
C PHE A 109 -20.10 -19.26 -7.60
N THR A 110 -20.03 -18.56 -6.45
CA THR A 110 -19.53 -17.19 -6.40
C THR A 110 -18.94 -16.83 -5.03
N THR A 111 -18.22 -15.71 -5.03
CA THR A 111 -17.64 -15.11 -3.80
C THR A 111 -18.11 -13.67 -3.69
N GLU A 112 -18.58 -13.27 -2.53
CA GLU A 112 -18.71 -11.87 -2.15
C GLU A 112 -17.36 -11.38 -1.62
N TYR A 113 -17.01 -10.16 -1.93
CA TYR A 113 -15.73 -9.57 -1.51
C TYR A 113 -15.75 -8.05 -1.62
N GLU A 114 -14.81 -7.44 -0.92
CA GLU A 114 -14.40 -6.05 -1.11
C GLU A 114 -12.88 -6.03 -1.34
N SER A 115 -12.41 -5.14 -2.19
CA SER A 115 -10.97 -4.96 -2.41
C SER A 115 -10.64 -3.55 -2.85
N VAL A 116 -9.44 -3.11 -2.49
CA VAL A 116 -8.85 -1.86 -2.95
C VAL A 116 -7.49 -2.14 -3.54
N VAL A 117 -7.22 -1.53 -4.69
CA VAL A 117 -5.91 -1.56 -5.34
C VAL A 117 -5.35 -0.15 -5.34
N ILE A 118 -4.21 0.02 -4.71
CA ILE A 118 -3.49 1.30 -4.57
C ILE A 118 -2.25 1.23 -5.44
N ARG A 119 -2.04 2.23 -6.29
CA ARG A 119 -0.79 2.43 -7.05
C ARG A 119 -0.05 3.62 -6.47
N GLY A 120 1.24 3.47 -6.25
CA GLY A 120 2.05 4.51 -5.63
C GLY A 120 3.53 4.38 -5.91
N LEU A 121 4.26 5.32 -5.33
CA LEU A 121 5.72 5.34 -5.33
C LEU A 121 6.22 5.03 -3.93
N ALA A 122 7.03 3.98 -3.81
CA ALA A 122 7.66 3.62 -2.55
C ALA A 122 8.99 4.34 -2.37
N ARG A 123 9.25 4.79 -1.14
CA ARG A 123 10.52 5.36 -0.70
C ARG A 123 11.01 4.66 0.55
N ILE A 124 12.32 4.54 0.67
CA ILE A 124 13.05 4.03 1.82
C ILE A 124 14.13 5.03 2.22
N GLY A 125 14.79 4.82 3.34
CA GLY A 125 15.82 5.76 3.82
C GLY A 125 15.23 7.07 4.30
N LEU A 126 14.07 7.02 4.96
CA LEU A 126 13.43 8.17 5.59
C LEU A 126 14.28 8.67 6.77
N ASP A 127 14.13 9.94 7.11
CA ASP A 127 14.76 10.49 8.33
C ASP A 127 14.18 9.87 9.61
N GLU A 128 14.85 10.11 10.72
CA GLU A 128 14.48 9.53 12.02
C GLU A 128 13.10 9.99 12.49
N GLU A 129 12.75 11.24 12.23
CA GLU A 129 11.47 11.83 12.65
C GLU A 129 10.31 11.15 11.91
N GLU A 130 10.40 11.02 10.58
CA GLU A 130 9.35 10.38 9.77
C GLU A 130 9.25 8.88 10.09
N ARG A 131 10.38 8.18 10.31
CA ARG A 131 10.39 6.78 10.73
C ARG A 131 9.72 6.60 12.10
N MET A 132 10.00 7.47 13.07
CA MET A 132 9.40 7.42 14.40
C MET A 132 7.88 7.69 14.31
N LYS A 133 7.46 8.71 13.55
CA LYS A 133 6.04 8.99 13.25
C LYS A 133 5.34 7.76 12.71
N ALA A 134 5.92 7.10 11.72
CA ALA A 134 5.36 5.90 11.11
C ALA A 134 5.20 4.73 12.12
N LEU A 135 6.18 4.53 12.98
CA LEU A 135 6.13 3.49 14.02
C LEU A 135 5.04 3.77 15.05
N HIS A 136 4.85 5.03 15.47
CA HIS A 136 3.75 5.40 16.36
C HIS A 136 2.39 5.15 15.70
N LEU A 137 2.20 5.53 14.44
CA LEU A 137 0.97 5.23 13.69
C LEU A 137 0.69 3.73 13.58
N LEU A 138 1.73 2.91 13.38
CA LEU A 138 1.61 1.45 13.36
C LEU A 138 1.17 0.89 14.72
N ILE A 139 1.74 1.40 15.82
CA ILE A 139 1.33 1.01 17.19
C ILE A 139 -0.13 1.41 17.42
N ASP A 140 -0.50 2.64 17.09
CA ASP A 140 -1.86 3.15 17.27
C ASP A 140 -2.91 2.31 16.52
N LYS A 141 -2.57 1.83 15.33
CA LYS A 141 -3.45 1.00 14.53
C LYS A 141 -3.48 -0.47 14.97
N LEU A 142 -2.30 -1.07 15.16
CA LEU A 142 -2.17 -2.54 15.29
C LEU A 142 -2.10 -3.02 16.74
N SER A 143 -1.79 -2.14 17.67
CA SER A 143 -1.62 -2.48 19.09
C SER A 143 -2.06 -1.36 20.01
N PRO A 144 -3.31 -0.82 19.86
CA PRO A 144 -3.76 0.35 20.60
C PRO A 144 -3.80 0.16 22.12
N GLU A 145 -4.00 -1.09 22.57
CA GLU A 145 -4.03 -1.42 24.00
C GLU A 145 -2.63 -1.54 24.63
N TYR A 146 -1.58 -1.62 23.81
CA TYR A 146 -0.19 -1.84 24.22
C TYR A 146 0.74 -0.68 23.89
N LYS A 147 0.22 0.55 23.78
CA LYS A 147 0.99 1.73 23.36
C LYS A 147 2.29 1.92 24.12
N GLN A 148 2.22 1.94 25.47
CA GLN A 148 3.43 2.16 26.30
C GLN A 148 4.48 1.07 26.12
N LEU A 149 4.06 -0.19 25.92
CA LEU A 149 4.97 -1.29 25.60
C LEU A 149 5.55 -1.13 24.20
N GLY A 150 4.70 -0.76 23.23
CA GLY A 150 5.08 -0.52 21.84
C GLY A 150 6.12 0.59 21.71
N GLU A 151 5.98 1.70 22.44
CA GLU A 151 6.94 2.79 22.47
C GLU A 151 8.32 2.34 22.98
N LYS A 152 8.36 1.59 24.09
CA LYS A 152 9.61 1.01 24.61
C LYS A 152 10.27 0.06 23.60
N TYR A 153 9.45 -0.78 22.94
CA TYR A 153 9.91 -1.71 21.92
C TYR A 153 10.47 -0.96 20.70
N THR A 154 9.78 0.09 20.26
CA THR A 154 10.19 0.94 19.15
C THR A 154 11.56 1.57 19.43
N GLN A 155 11.76 2.19 20.61
CA GLN A 155 13.04 2.78 20.99
C GLN A 155 14.17 1.74 20.99
N ALA A 156 13.92 0.56 21.55
CA ALA A 156 14.92 -0.52 21.63
C ALA A 156 15.26 -1.13 20.26
N SER A 157 14.34 -1.13 19.30
CA SER A 157 14.48 -1.79 17.98
C SER A 157 14.67 -0.83 16.81
N PHE A 158 14.65 0.49 17.04
CA PHE A 158 14.69 1.52 16.00
C PHE A 158 15.87 1.35 15.02
N HIS A 159 17.06 1.05 15.55
CA HIS A 159 18.28 0.88 14.77
C HIS A 159 18.24 -0.31 13.79
N ARG A 160 17.33 -1.27 14.00
CA ARG A 160 17.14 -2.47 13.17
C ARG A 160 15.79 -2.51 12.46
N THR A 161 15.10 -1.37 12.38
CA THR A 161 13.78 -1.27 11.73
C THR A 161 13.86 -0.26 10.61
N GLU A 162 13.49 -0.67 9.40
CA GLU A 162 13.34 0.23 8.25
C GLU A 162 11.85 0.48 8.00
N ILE A 163 11.56 1.66 7.45
CA ILE A 163 10.21 2.07 7.05
C ILE A 163 10.17 2.29 5.54
N ILE A 164 9.19 1.66 4.92
CA ILE A 164 8.81 1.94 3.54
C ILE A 164 7.64 2.91 3.59
N LYS A 165 7.78 4.07 2.97
CA LYS A 165 6.68 5.00 2.69
C LYS A 165 6.17 4.76 1.28
N ILE A 166 4.87 4.64 1.10
CA ILE A 166 4.20 4.58 -0.20
C ILE A 166 3.39 5.85 -0.37
N GLU A 167 3.82 6.73 -1.24
CA GLU A 167 3.03 7.87 -1.70
C GLU A 167 1.95 7.34 -2.64
N MET A 168 0.69 7.46 -2.23
CA MET A 168 -0.45 6.97 -2.98
C MET A 168 -0.80 7.94 -4.11
N LEU A 169 -0.63 7.49 -5.36
CA LEU A 169 -0.97 8.29 -6.55
C LEU A 169 -2.45 8.13 -6.91
N GLN A 170 -2.92 6.90 -6.87
CA GLN A 170 -4.31 6.58 -7.14
C GLN A 170 -4.73 5.26 -6.47
N PHE A 171 -6.03 5.15 -6.21
CA PHE A 171 -6.62 3.90 -5.76
C PHE A 171 -7.96 3.64 -6.45
N SER A 172 -8.34 2.37 -6.52
CA SER A 172 -9.62 1.91 -7.05
C SER A 172 -10.25 0.91 -6.10
N GLY A 173 -11.57 0.90 -6.04
CA GLY A 173 -12.31 -0.01 -5.17
C GLY A 173 -13.27 -0.90 -5.95
N LYS A 174 -13.33 -2.17 -5.57
CA LYS A 174 -14.22 -3.16 -6.19
C LYS A 174 -14.88 -4.03 -5.14
N CYS A 175 -16.17 -4.35 -5.34
CA CYS A 175 -16.89 -5.28 -4.49
C CYS A 175 -17.82 -6.17 -5.30
N LYS A 176 -18.23 -7.24 -4.68
CA LYS A 176 -19.38 -8.05 -5.12
C LYS A 176 -20.21 -8.40 -3.92
N LYS A 177 -21.50 -8.02 -3.96
CA LYS A 177 -22.52 -8.47 -3.01
C LYS A 177 -23.61 -9.19 -3.79
N VAL A 178 -24.03 -10.32 -3.30
CA VAL A 178 -25.14 -11.07 -3.87
C VAL A 178 -26.39 -10.66 -3.12
N HIS A 179 -27.29 -9.91 -3.78
CA HIS A 179 -28.56 -9.59 -3.18
C HIS A 179 -29.25 -10.89 -2.78
N LYS A 180 -29.73 -10.99 -1.54
CA LYS A 180 -30.69 -12.04 -1.18
C LYS A 180 -31.88 -11.81 -2.11
N ALA A 181 -32.23 -12.78 -2.93
CA ALA A 181 -33.54 -12.81 -3.53
C ALA A 181 -34.53 -12.91 -2.37
N ASP A 182 -35.46 -11.96 -2.29
CA ASP A 182 -36.58 -11.99 -1.37
C ASP A 182 -37.39 -13.28 -1.56
#